data_722ae2ef8c41a959f473b8c1672e0906
#
_entry.id   722ae2ef8c41a959f473b8c1672e0906
#
_cell.length_a   1.000
_cell.length_b   1.000
_cell.length_c   1.000
_cell.angle_alpha   90.00
_cell.angle_beta   90.00
_cell.angle_gamma   90.00
#
_symmetry.space_group_name_H-M   'P 1'
#
loop_
_entity.id
_entity.type
_entity.pdbx_description
1 polymer ?
#
loop_
_entity_poly.entity_id
_entity_poly.type
_entity_poly.pdbx_seq_one_letter_code
_entity_poly.pdbx_strand_id
1 'polypeptide(L)'
;MFKKIVENINIKNTAILSFFFILIGCGQMNLKDFSNNKPEFKIEEYFLGKTSAVGLFIDRFGKVRRQFTVDMEGIQDGENFILNETFLYDDGEEEFRKWIITKTSNNTYQGTSEDIKGIAKGERSGNAINWHYTLKLKYKDGILNVKFDDWLIMQDEKNVFNKAIMKKFGIRLGEVYLFFTKKEF
;
A
#
# COMPACT_ATOMS: atom_id res chain seq x y z
N MET A 1 29.18 -7.38 52.62
CA MET A 1 28.29 -6.23 52.55
C MET A 1 27.72 -6.01 51.15
N PHE A 2 28.10 -6.76 50.15
CA PHE A 2 27.63 -6.65 48.76
C PHE A 2 26.49 -7.63 48.37
N LYS A 3 26.17 -8.61 49.20
CA LYS A 3 25.19 -9.65 48.88
C LYS A 3 23.72 -9.25 49.09
N LYS A 4 23.46 -8.18 49.86
CA LYS A 4 22.10 -7.69 50.17
C LYS A 4 21.54 -6.63 49.24
N ILE A 5 22.34 -6.13 48.28
CA ILE A 5 21.91 -5.10 47.35
C ILE A 5 21.31 -5.72 46.06
N VAL A 6 21.67 -6.96 45.74
CA VAL A 6 21.26 -7.63 44.49
C VAL A 6 19.91 -8.31 44.62
N GLU A 7 19.44 -8.66 45.80
CA GLU A 7 18.18 -9.38 46.00
C GLU A 7 16.91 -8.49 45.97
N ASN A 8 17.05 -7.16 46.02
CA ASN A 8 15.90 -6.25 46.09
C ASN A 8 15.56 -5.52 44.77
N ILE A 9 16.26 -5.83 43.66
CA ILE A 9 16.01 -5.14 42.38
C ILE A 9 15.11 -5.96 41.43
N ASN A 10 14.78 -7.23 41.73
CA ASN A 10 14.45 -8.17 40.70
C ASN A 10 12.97 -8.47 40.45
N ILE A 11 12.02 -8.01 41.24
CA ILE A 11 10.62 -8.42 41.03
C ILE A 11 9.75 -7.27 40.51
N LYS A 12 10.02 -6.05 40.83
CA LYS A 12 9.21 -4.91 40.42
C LYS A 12 9.53 -4.44 38.99
N ASN A 13 10.78 -4.55 38.53
CA ASN A 13 11.17 -4.13 37.19
C ASN A 13 10.80 -5.13 36.08
N THR A 14 10.74 -6.42 36.38
CA THR A 14 10.32 -7.46 35.43
C THR A 14 8.82 -7.38 35.12
N ALA A 15 8.00 -7.03 36.13
CA ALA A 15 6.58 -6.83 35.94
C ALA A 15 6.27 -5.56 35.12
N ILE A 16 7.06 -4.49 35.28
CA ILE A 16 6.90 -3.25 34.52
C ILE A 16 7.35 -3.47 33.06
N LEU A 17 8.40 -4.24 32.82
CA LEU A 17 8.88 -4.55 31.46
C LEU A 17 7.89 -5.46 30.71
N SER A 18 7.25 -6.42 31.38
CA SER A 18 6.20 -7.25 30.79
C SER A 18 4.91 -6.47 30.48
N PHE A 19 4.58 -5.46 31.28
CA PHE A 19 3.38 -4.64 31.07
C PHE A 19 3.54 -3.68 29.87
N PHE A 20 4.77 -3.26 29.56
CA PHE A 20 5.02 -2.38 28.40
C PHE A 20 4.91 -3.11 27.05
N PHE A 21 5.06 -4.44 27.00
CA PHE A 21 4.94 -5.22 25.76
C PHE A 21 3.48 -5.48 25.34
N ILE A 22 2.49 -5.27 26.22
CA ILE A 22 1.08 -5.57 25.93
C ILE A 22 0.37 -4.38 25.24
N LEU A 23 0.96 -3.20 25.19
CA LEU A 23 0.33 -1.99 24.63
C LEU A 23 0.65 -1.69 23.16
N ILE A 24 1.38 -2.56 22.45
CA ILE A 24 1.60 -2.39 21.00
C ILE A 24 0.53 -3.20 20.24
N GLY A 25 -0.73 -2.88 20.48
CA GLY A 25 -1.81 -3.20 19.56
C GLY A 25 -1.76 -2.21 18.41
N CYS A 26 -0.91 -2.46 17.39
CA CYS A 26 -1.04 -1.74 16.12
C CYS A 26 -2.41 -2.09 15.53
N GLY A 27 -3.38 -1.21 15.65
CA GLY A 27 -4.65 -1.32 14.94
C GLY A 27 -4.36 -1.42 13.44
N GLN A 28 -4.65 -2.57 12.85
CA GLN A 28 -4.55 -2.78 11.41
C GLN A 28 -5.92 -2.48 10.79
N MET A 29 -5.95 -1.78 9.65
CA MET A 29 -7.19 -1.59 8.89
C MET A 29 -7.78 -2.95 8.51
N ASN A 30 -9.10 -3.08 8.58
CA ASN A 30 -9.81 -4.29 8.22
C ASN A 30 -10.86 -3.95 7.14
N LEU A 31 -10.87 -4.69 6.04
CA LEU A 31 -11.84 -4.49 4.94
C LEU A 31 -13.29 -4.55 5.40
N LYS A 32 -13.60 -5.33 6.43
CA LYS A 32 -14.95 -5.41 6.99
C LYS A 32 -15.48 -4.08 7.52
N ASP A 33 -14.58 -3.20 7.99
CA ASP A 33 -14.93 -1.89 8.54
C ASP A 33 -15.50 -0.95 7.47
N PHE A 34 -15.23 -1.25 6.20
CA PHE A 34 -15.65 -0.46 5.04
C PHE A 34 -16.93 -0.97 4.37
N SER A 35 -17.49 -2.11 4.80
CA SER A 35 -18.56 -2.84 4.10
C SER A 35 -19.82 -2.02 3.79
N ASN A 36 -20.13 -1.03 4.62
CA ASN A 36 -21.32 -0.17 4.47
C ASN A 36 -20.99 1.21 3.89
N ASN A 37 -19.71 1.48 3.60
CA ASN A 37 -19.28 2.78 3.12
C ASN A 37 -19.59 2.94 1.63
N LYS A 38 -19.89 4.18 1.23
CA LYS A 38 -20.19 4.60 -0.15
C LYS A 38 -19.30 5.77 -0.57
N PRO A 39 -19.09 5.96 -1.89
CA PRO A 39 -19.53 5.11 -3.00
C PRO A 39 -18.80 3.76 -3.01
N GLU A 40 -19.39 2.73 -3.67
CA GLU A 40 -18.69 1.46 -3.83
C GLU A 40 -17.49 1.61 -4.76
N PHE A 41 -16.34 1.12 -4.33
CA PHE A 41 -15.13 1.23 -5.13
C PHE A 41 -14.97 0.00 -6.04
N LYS A 42 -14.97 0.22 -7.34
CA LYS A 42 -14.64 -0.78 -8.36
C LYS A 42 -13.53 -0.23 -9.26
N ILE A 43 -12.48 -1.02 -9.44
CA ILE A 43 -11.28 -0.63 -10.21
C ILE A 43 -11.65 -0.25 -11.63
N GLU A 44 -12.41 -1.12 -12.28
CA GLU A 44 -12.84 -0.99 -13.68
C GLU A 44 -13.75 0.22 -13.94
N GLU A 45 -14.43 0.75 -12.92
CA GLU A 45 -15.27 1.93 -13.04
C GLU A 45 -14.50 3.22 -12.74
N TYR A 46 -13.70 3.20 -11.65
CA TYR A 46 -12.95 4.39 -11.23
C TYR A 46 -11.80 4.73 -12.18
N PHE A 47 -10.96 3.73 -12.52
CA PHE A 47 -9.78 3.97 -13.35
C PHE A 47 -10.04 3.96 -14.85
N LEU A 48 -11.28 3.71 -15.31
CA LEU A 48 -11.61 3.79 -16.75
C LEU A 48 -11.35 5.21 -17.27
N GLY A 49 -10.57 5.31 -18.35
CA GLY A 49 -10.12 6.57 -18.93
C GLY A 49 -8.94 7.16 -18.16
N LYS A 50 -8.90 8.48 -17.99
CA LYS A 50 -7.74 9.18 -17.44
C LYS A 50 -7.90 9.52 -15.96
N THR A 51 -6.86 9.20 -15.20
CA THR A 51 -6.73 9.53 -13.77
C THR A 51 -5.32 10.07 -13.54
N SER A 52 -5.13 10.95 -12.59
CA SER A 52 -3.80 11.38 -12.14
C SER A 52 -3.66 11.20 -10.64
N ALA A 53 -2.42 11.12 -10.18
CA ALA A 53 -2.14 11.13 -8.76
C ALA A 53 -0.92 11.99 -8.45
N VAL A 54 -0.87 12.48 -7.21
CA VAL A 54 0.32 13.01 -6.57
C VAL A 54 0.70 12.08 -5.43
N GLY A 55 1.98 11.84 -5.24
CA GLY A 55 2.42 10.88 -4.24
C GLY A 55 3.77 11.18 -3.62
N LEU A 56 4.04 10.50 -2.51
CA LEU A 56 5.32 10.57 -1.83
C LEU A 56 5.64 9.24 -1.14
N PHE A 57 6.94 8.96 -1.03
CA PHE A 57 7.46 7.87 -0.23
C PHE A 57 8.11 8.41 1.05
N ILE A 58 7.65 7.90 2.20
CA ILE A 58 8.21 8.18 3.53
C ILE A 58 8.92 6.93 4.04
N ASP A 59 10.18 7.05 4.41
CA ASP A 59 10.92 5.93 4.99
C ASP A 59 10.45 5.64 6.44
N ARG A 60 10.91 4.50 6.99
CA ARG A 60 10.55 4.07 8.36
C ARG A 60 10.98 5.04 9.47
N PHE A 61 11.82 6.03 9.16
CA PHE A 61 12.29 7.06 10.09
C PHE A 61 11.49 8.37 9.97
N GLY A 62 10.43 8.38 9.12
CA GLY A 62 9.56 9.54 8.91
C GLY A 62 10.12 10.58 7.93
N LYS A 63 11.15 10.25 7.14
CA LYS A 63 11.73 11.17 6.15
C LYS A 63 11.08 10.94 4.79
N VAL A 64 10.60 12.02 4.15
CA VAL A 64 10.22 12.00 2.73
C VAL A 64 11.48 11.75 1.92
N ARG A 65 11.46 10.72 1.08
CA ARG A 65 12.60 10.29 0.24
C ARG A 65 12.39 10.55 -1.23
N ARG A 66 11.15 10.51 -1.70
CA ARG A 66 10.77 10.81 -3.08
C ARG A 66 9.38 11.43 -3.10
N GLN A 67 9.18 12.35 -4.04
CA GLN A 67 7.89 12.88 -4.42
C GLN A 67 7.69 12.60 -5.91
N PHE A 68 6.46 12.40 -6.34
CA PHE A 68 6.19 12.04 -7.73
C PHE A 68 4.75 12.34 -8.11
N THR A 69 4.51 12.44 -9.41
CA THR A 69 3.18 12.43 -10.01
C THR A 69 2.99 11.15 -10.81
N VAL A 70 1.75 10.75 -11.02
CA VAL A 70 1.41 9.61 -11.86
C VAL A 70 0.27 10.02 -12.80
N ASP A 71 0.49 9.86 -14.10
CA ASP A 71 -0.57 9.90 -15.10
C ASP A 71 -0.98 8.47 -15.45
N MET A 72 -2.28 8.22 -15.44
CA MET A 72 -2.83 6.88 -15.65
C MET A 72 -3.89 6.89 -16.74
N GLU A 73 -3.92 5.79 -17.50
CA GLU A 73 -4.96 5.50 -18.48
C GLU A 73 -5.45 4.07 -18.32
N GLY A 74 -6.74 3.93 -18.00
CA GLY A 74 -7.42 2.66 -17.82
C GLY A 74 -8.27 2.31 -19.04
N ILE A 75 -8.16 1.07 -19.51
CA ILE A 75 -8.83 0.56 -20.71
C ILE A 75 -9.44 -0.80 -20.39
N GLN A 76 -10.74 -0.97 -20.72
CA GLN A 76 -11.36 -2.30 -20.67
C GLN A 76 -10.98 -3.09 -21.93
N ASP A 77 -10.40 -4.27 -21.74
CA ASP A 77 -10.00 -5.20 -22.81
C ASP A 77 -10.56 -6.60 -22.53
N GLY A 78 -11.75 -6.86 -23.04
CA GLY A 78 -12.50 -8.08 -22.77
C GLY A 78 -12.75 -8.24 -21.26
N GLU A 79 -12.30 -9.35 -20.69
CA GLU A 79 -12.40 -9.63 -19.25
C GLU A 79 -11.29 -8.96 -18.41
N ASN A 80 -10.27 -8.40 -19.08
CA ASN A 80 -9.16 -7.74 -18.44
C ASN A 80 -9.37 -6.23 -18.41
N PHE A 81 -8.88 -5.62 -17.35
CA PHE A 81 -8.73 -4.18 -17.23
C PHE A 81 -7.24 -3.84 -17.29
N ILE A 82 -6.85 -3.04 -18.28
CA ILE A 82 -5.47 -2.59 -18.48
C ILE A 82 -5.34 -1.22 -17.82
N LEU A 83 -4.37 -1.07 -16.92
CA LEU A 83 -4.02 0.23 -16.32
C LEU A 83 -2.57 0.56 -16.65
N ASN A 84 -2.39 1.56 -17.49
CA ASN A 84 -1.09 2.12 -17.81
C ASN A 84 -0.77 3.27 -16.85
N GLU A 85 0.40 3.26 -16.24
CA GLU A 85 0.86 4.26 -15.27
C GLU A 85 2.19 4.84 -15.74
N THR A 86 2.28 6.15 -15.79
CA THR A 86 3.54 6.89 -16.03
C THR A 86 3.87 7.71 -14.80
N PHE A 87 4.95 7.37 -14.14
CA PHE A 87 5.47 8.05 -12.96
C PHE A 87 6.49 9.10 -13.39
N LEU A 88 6.40 10.30 -12.85
CA LEU A 88 7.42 11.34 -12.95
C LEU A 88 7.88 11.72 -11.54
N TYR A 89 9.12 11.44 -11.23
CA TYR A 89 9.73 11.69 -9.92
C TYR A 89 10.34 13.09 -9.85
N ASP A 90 10.55 13.60 -8.63
CA ASP A 90 11.09 14.94 -8.34
C ASP A 90 12.55 15.14 -8.81
N ASP A 91 13.29 14.05 -9.08
CA ASP A 91 14.62 14.06 -9.68
C ASP A 91 14.61 13.98 -11.22
N GLY A 92 13.42 13.97 -11.85
CA GLY A 92 13.23 13.87 -13.29
C GLY A 92 13.28 12.46 -13.85
N GLU A 93 13.44 11.43 -13.01
CA GLU A 93 13.31 10.03 -13.45
C GLU A 93 11.86 9.73 -13.86
N GLU A 94 11.71 9.00 -14.96
CA GLU A 94 10.42 8.49 -15.42
C GLU A 94 10.36 6.97 -15.28
N GLU A 95 9.23 6.45 -14.87
CA GLU A 95 8.96 5.02 -14.79
C GLU A 95 7.61 4.70 -15.43
N PHE A 96 7.53 3.61 -16.17
CA PHE A 96 6.29 3.13 -16.77
C PHE A 96 5.92 1.78 -16.17
N ARG A 97 4.62 1.62 -15.84
CA ARG A 97 4.07 0.35 -15.37
C ARG A 97 2.76 0.07 -16.07
N LYS A 98 2.60 -1.17 -16.50
CA LYS A 98 1.35 -1.68 -17.07
C LYS A 98 0.81 -2.80 -16.19
N TRP A 99 -0.37 -2.59 -15.63
CA TRP A 99 -1.13 -3.63 -14.97
C TRP A 99 -2.08 -4.31 -15.94
N ILE A 100 -2.21 -5.62 -15.79
CA ILE A 100 -3.30 -6.42 -16.35
C ILE A 100 -4.08 -6.93 -15.15
N ILE A 101 -5.31 -6.43 -14.98
CA ILE A 101 -6.17 -6.71 -13.83
C ILE A 101 -7.37 -7.51 -14.30
N THR A 102 -7.64 -8.63 -13.63
CA THR A 102 -8.80 -9.49 -13.89
C THR A 102 -9.67 -9.56 -12.64
N LYS A 103 -10.97 -9.35 -12.81
CA LYS A 103 -11.96 -9.53 -11.74
C LYS A 103 -12.28 -11.02 -11.60
N THR A 104 -11.95 -11.60 -10.45
CA THR A 104 -12.13 -13.05 -10.21
C THR A 104 -13.44 -13.37 -9.49
N SER A 105 -14.03 -12.39 -8.83
CA SER A 105 -15.39 -12.44 -8.24
C SER A 105 -15.94 -11.02 -8.08
N ASN A 106 -17.14 -10.89 -7.50
CA ASN A 106 -17.71 -9.56 -7.21
C ASN A 106 -16.80 -8.68 -6.32
N ASN A 107 -15.98 -9.30 -5.47
CA ASN A 107 -15.18 -8.60 -4.48
C ASN A 107 -13.69 -8.90 -4.56
N THR A 108 -13.23 -9.65 -5.55
CA THR A 108 -11.82 -10.06 -5.66
C THR A 108 -11.25 -9.79 -7.04
N TYR A 109 -9.98 -9.41 -7.06
CA TYR A 109 -9.21 -9.12 -8.26
C TYR A 109 -7.87 -9.85 -8.22
N GLN A 110 -7.32 -10.11 -9.39
CA GLN A 110 -5.93 -10.49 -9.58
C GLN A 110 -5.28 -9.50 -10.54
N GLY A 111 -3.99 -9.26 -10.35
CA GLY A 111 -3.24 -8.35 -11.22
C GLY A 111 -1.82 -8.86 -11.46
N THR A 112 -1.30 -8.55 -12.65
CA THR A 112 0.08 -8.81 -13.04
C THR A 112 0.71 -7.57 -13.65
N SER A 113 2.02 -7.42 -13.48
CA SER A 113 2.87 -6.43 -14.15
C SER A 113 4.30 -6.99 -14.24
N GLU A 114 5.14 -6.45 -15.12
CA GLU A 114 6.52 -6.94 -15.31
C GLU A 114 7.36 -6.86 -14.05
N ASP A 115 7.16 -5.82 -13.26
CA ASP A 115 7.87 -5.57 -12.00
C ASP A 115 7.23 -6.28 -10.80
N ILE A 116 6.12 -7.00 -10.98
CA ILE A 116 5.47 -7.79 -9.94
C ILE A 116 5.98 -9.24 -9.97
N LYS A 117 6.27 -9.78 -8.80
CA LYS A 117 6.62 -11.18 -8.63
C LYS A 117 5.38 -12.02 -8.40
N GLY A 118 5.01 -12.83 -9.40
CA GLY A 118 3.81 -13.67 -9.36
C GLY A 118 2.54 -12.86 -9.59
N ILE A 119 1.50 -13.09 -8.80
CA ILE A 119 0.17 -12.50 -8.96
C ILE A 119 -0.11 -11.60 -7.75
N ALA A 120 -0.50 -10.36 -8.01
CA ALA A 120 -1.09 -9.47 -7.02
C ALA A 120 -2.53 -9.90 -6.73
N LYS A 121 -2.97 -9.79 -5.47
CA LYS A 121 -4.32 -10.13 -5.04
C LYS A 121 -4.98 -8.91 -4.43
N GLY A 122 -6.17 -8.57 -4.92
CA GLY A 122 -6.99 -7.47 -4.44
C GLY A 122 -8.31 -7.98 -3.89
N GLU A 123 -8.72 -7.41 -2.77
CA GLU A 123 -10.05 -7.61 -2.18
C GLU A 123 -10.71 -6.26 -1.95
N ARG A 124 -12.02 -6.14 -2.23
CA ARG A 124 -12.80 -4.93 -2.02
C ARG A 124 -13.91 -5.11 -1.00
N SER A 125 -14.24 -4.02 -0.31
CA SER A 125 -15.39 -3.93 0.58
C SER A 125 -15.86 -2.49 0.67
N GLY A 126 -17.11 -2.22 0.30
CA GLY A 126 -17.65 -0.86 0.22
C GLY A 126 -16.78 0.08 -0.60
N ASN A 127 -16.26 1.14 0.01
CA ASN A 127 -15.42 2.14 -0.64
C ASN A 127 -13.91 1.85 -0.55
N ALA A 128 -13.49 0.66 -0.14
CA ALA A 128 -12.08 0.32 0.02
C ALA A 128 -11.67 -0.91 -0.79
N ILE A 129 -10.42 -0.91 -1.24
CA ILE A 129 -9.73 -2.05 -1.84
C ILE A 129 -8.40 -2.21 -1.12
N ASN A 130 -8.06 -3.45 -0.80
CA ASN A 130 -6.74 -3.80 -0.28
C ASN A 130 -6.03 -4.74 -1.26
N TRP A 131 -4.82 -4.35 -1.70
CA TRP A 131 -3.95 -5.12 -2.57
C TRP A 131 -2.76 -5.67 -1.82
N HIS A 132 -2.41 -6.92 -2.12
CA HIS A 132 -1.19 -7.56 -1.64
C HIS A 132 -0.35 -8.04 -2.82
N TYR A 133 0.88 -7.56 -2.91
CA TYR A 133 1.81 -7.96 -3.96
C TYR A 133 3.28 -7.90 -3.52
N THR A 134 4.16 -8.44 -4.35
CA THR A 134 5.61 -8.34 -4.19
C THR A 134 6.18 -7.63 -5.39
N LEU A 135 6.74 -6.43 -5.17
CA LEU A 135 7.42 -5.63 -6.18
C LEU A 135 8.88 -6.07 -6.31
N LYS A 136 9.37 -6.22 -7.55
CA LYS A 136 10.77 -6.40 -7.90
C LYS A 136 11.42 -5.03 -8.08
N LEU A 137 11.82 -4.42 -6.96
CA LEU A 137 12.44 -3.09 -6.96
C LEU A 137 13.89 -3.19 -7.43
N LYS A 138 14.29 -2.38 -8.40
CA LYS A 138 15.70 -2.22 -8.78
C LYS A 138 16.43 -1.53 -7.64
N TYR A 139 17.49 -2.13 -7.14
CA TYR A 139 18.31 -1.57 -6.06
C TYR A 139 19.76 -1.91 -6.28
N LYS A 140 20.62 -0.87 -6.47
CA LYS A 140 22.02 -1.04 -6.89
C LYS A 140 22.08 -1.92 -8.16
N ASP A 141 22.93 -2.93 -8.15
CA ASP A 141 23.14 -3.86 -9.28
C ASP A 141 22.20 -5.09 -9.23
N GLY A 142 21.14 -5.06 -8.41
CA GLY A 142 20.28 -6.21 -8.21
C GLY A 142 18.80 -5.87 -8.08
N ILE A 143 18.02 -6.90 -7.73
CA ILE A 143 16.57 -6.82 -7.50
C ILE A 143 16.26 -7.09 -6.04
N LEU A 144 15.58 -6.15 -5.41
CA LEU A 144 15.03 -6.28 -4.07
C LEU A 144 13.53 -6.60 -4.15
N ASN A 145 13.14 -7.79 -3.72
CA ASN A 145 11.72 -8.14 -3.61
C ASN A 145 11.13 -7.52 -2.33
N VAL A 146 10.17 -6.61 -2.50
CA VAL A 146 9.50 -5.87 -1.42
C VAL A 146 8.02 -6.21 -1.41
N LYS A 147 7.48 -6.58 -0.25
CA LYS A 147 6.04 -6.84 -0.08
C LYS A 147 5.31 -5.53 0.16
N PHE A 148 4.20 -5.39 -0.51
CA PHE A 148 3.26 -4.29 -0.37
C PHE A 148 1.95 -4.77 0.26
N ASP A 149 1.45 -3.98 1.19
CA ASP A 149 0.11 -4.03 1.76
C ASP A 149 -0.50 -2.67 1.44
N ASP A 150 -1.33 -2.64 0.41
CA ASP A 150 -1.70 -1.44 -0.33
C ASP A 150 -3.21 -1.20 -0.25
N TRP A 151 -3.60 -0.10 0.39
CA TRP A 151 -4.95 0.29 0.65
C TRP A 151 -5.36 1.48 -0.21
N LEU A 152 -6.43 1.31 -0.99
CA LEU A 152 -7.07 2.38 -1.71
C LEU A 152 -8.45 2.64 -1.07
N ILE A 153 -8.74 3.88 -0.72
CA ILE A 153 -9.99 4.27 -0.04
C ILE A 153 -10.63 5.40 -0.85
N MET A 154 -11.75 5.10 -1.48
CA MET A 154 -12.51 6.08 -2.26
C MET A 154 -13.18 7.06 -1.32
N GLN A 155 -12.90 8.35 -1.52
CA GLN A 155 -13.49 9.42 -0.71
C GLN A 155 -14.81 9.92 -1.30
N ASP A 156 -14.82 10.06 -2.61
CA ASP A 156 -15.96 10.40 -3.45
C ASP A 156 -15.74 9.83 -4.87
N GLU A 157 -16.61 10.12 -5.82
CA GLU A 157 -16.53 9.58 -7.18
C GLU A 157 -15.29 10.04 -7.98
N LYS A 158 -14.60 11.10 -7.53
CA LYS A 158 -13.42 11.66 -8.17
C LYS A 158 -12.12 11.34 -7.45
N ASN A 159 -12.16 11.18 -6.14
CA ASN A 159 -10.97 11.17 -5.31
C ASN A 159 -10.79 9.84 -4.56
N VAL A 160 -9.58 9.29 -4.65
CA VAL A 160 -9.17 8.09 -3.91
C VAL A 160 -7.88 8.38 -3.15
N PHE A 161 -7.89 8.07 -1.87
CA PHE A 161 -6.69 8.11 -1.03
C PHE A 161 -6.05 6.72 -0.99
N ASN A 162 -4.73 6.68 -1.12
CA ASN A 162 -3.95 5.45 -1.07
C ASN A 162 -2.87 5.50 0.00
N LYS A 163 -2.70 4.37 0.66
CA LYS A 163 -1.62 4.11 1.60
C LYS A 163 -1.07 2.72 1.39
N ALA A 164 0.18 2.61 0.94
CA ALA A 164 0.86 1.33 0.76
C ALA A 164 2.01 1.16 1.76
N ILE A 165 2.00 0.09 2.53
CA ILE A 165 3.05 -0.26 3.48
C ILE A 165 4.06 -1.19 2.81
N MET A 166 5.32 -0.78 2.77
CA MET A 166 6.42 -1.52 2.21
C MET A 166 7.15 -2.33 3.27
N LYS A 167 7.26 -3.65 3.09
CA LYS A 167 7.92 -4.57 4.04
C LYS A 167 8.94 -5.46 3.35
N LYS A 168 10.07 -5.73 4.04
CA LYS A 168 11.07 -6.73 3.65
C LYS A 168 11.45 -7.55 4.86
N PHE A 169 11.40 -8.88 4.75
CA PHE A 169 11.67 -9.79 5.87
C PHE A 169 10.87 -9.47 7.15
N GLY A 170 9.60 -9.04 6.99
CA GLY A 170 8.75 -8.61 8.09
C GLY A 170 9.01 -7.19 8.62
N ILE A 171 10.13 -6.57 8.24
CA ILE A 171 10.49 -5.21 8.66
C ILE A 171 9.85 -4.20 7.73
N ARG A 172 9.17 -3.19 8.29
CA ARG A 172 8.65 -2.04 7.54
C ARG A 172 9.83 -1.20 7.03
N LEU A 173 9.85 -0.93 5.73
CA LEU A 173 10.84 -0.07 5.08
C LEU A 173 10.36 1.38 5.00
N GLY A 174 9.06 1.57 4.80
CA GLY A 174 8.42 2.87 4.65
C GLY A 174 6.98 2.72 4.18
N GLU A 175 6.40 3.83 3.79
CA GLU A 175 5.05 3.93 3.27
C GLU A 175 5.01 4.81 2.03
N VAL A 176 4.21 4.43 1.06
CA VAL A 176 3.83 5.25 -0.08
C VAL A 176 2.43 5.78 0.18
N TYR A 177 2.24 7.06 -0.10
CA TYR A 177 0.95 7.72 -0.09
C TYR A 177 0.70 8.30 -1.46
N LEU A 178 -0.52 8.08 -1.99
CA LEU A 178 -0.99 8.74 -3.20
C LEU A 178 -2.38 9.33 -2.96
N PHE A 179 -2.63 10.41 -3.67
CA PHE A 179 -3.96 10.98 -3.80
C PHE A 179 -4.31 11.01 -5.28
N PHE A 180 -5.27 10.15 -5.66
CA PHE A 180 -5.75 10.03 -7.04
C PHE A 180 -6.91 10.98 -7.27
N THR A 181 -6.95 11.55 -8.47
CA THR A 181 -8.07 12.39 -8.93
C THR A 181 -8.44 11.98 -10.35
N LYS A 182 -9.70 11.62 -10.57
CA LYS A 182 -10.22 11.30 -11.89
C LYS A 182 -10.28 12.58 -12.71
N LYS A 183 -9.70 12.56 -13.92
CA LYS A 183 -9.76 13.70 -14.84
C LYS A 183 -11.12 13.72 -15.54
N GLU A 184 -11.77 14.88 -15.56
CA GLU A 184 -12.95 15.11 -16.38
C GLU A 184 -12.53 15.20 -17.85
N PHE A 185 -13.35 14.66 -18.75
CA PHE A 185 -13.20 14.77 -20.20
C PHE A 185 -13.75 16.09 -20.71
#